data_629df791b90d77d7509b84a60bcce569
#
_entry.id   629df791b90d77d7509b84a60bcce569
#
_cell.length_a   1.000
_cell.length_b   1.000
_cell.length_c   1.000
_cell.angle_alpha   90.00
_cell.angle_beta   90.00
_cell.angle_gamma   90.00
#
_symmetry.space_group_name_H-M   'P 1'
#
loop_
_entity.id
_entity.type
_entity.pdbx_description
1 polymer ?
#
loop_
_entity_poly.entity_id
_entity_poly.type
_entity_poly.pdbx_seq_one_letter_code
_entity_poly.pdbx_strand_id
1 'polypeptide(L)'
;MSIPKAYLEHVAIWVKDIHWHIRFFREVFGMEMREVQGTAEEPLQYWTLGGMQFMSKPDFEGPEGRLGHLGVMCEDLDAALAAARRFEVEQMPQGFNWLSLPDGLAVEFIQACPASAVRELLAVNARAPE
;
A
#
# COMPACT_ATOMS: atom_id res chain seq x y z
N MET A 1 4.22 2.58 28.35
CA MET A 1 3.18 2.61 27.31
C MET A 1 3.79 2.28 25.97
N SER A 2 3.22 1.32 25.28
CA SER A 2 3.76 0.94 23.97
C SER A 2 3.19 1.83 22.88
N ILE A 3 4.02 2.09 21.86
CA ILE A 3 3.57 2.84 20.67
C ILE A 3 2.66 1.92 19.84
N PRO A 4 1.50 2.41 19.42
CA PRO A 4 0.65 1.65 18.47
C PRO A 4 1.45 1.29 17.22
N LYS A 5 1.25 0.09 16.72
CA LYS A 5 2.03 -0.44 15.60
C LYS A 5 1.35 -0.24 14.27
N ALA A 6 2.12 -0.34 13.21
CA ALA A 6 1.63 -0.28 11.84
C ALA A 6 2.50 -1.17 10.96
N TYR A 7 1.93 -1.68 9.87
CA TYR A 7 2.70 -2.46 8.90
C TYR A 7 2.42 -1.99 7.49
N LEU A 8 3.35 -2.27 6.59
CA LEU A 8 3.18 -1.98 5.18
C LEU A 8 2.13 -2.93 4.59
N GLU A 9 0.99 -2.40 4.19
CA GLU A 9 -0.11 -3.21 3.68
C GLU A 9 -0.04 -3.36 2.16
N HIS A 10 0.31 -2.28 1.44
CA HIS A 10 0.48 -2.40 0.00
C HIS A 10 1.51 -1.42 -0.54
N VAL A 11 2.05 -1.77 -1.70
CA VAL A 11 2.86 -0.90 -2.52
C VAL A 11 2.11 -0.69 -3.84
N ALA A 12 1.86 0.57 -4.18
CA ALA A 12 1.14 0.92 -5.40
C ALA A 12 2.12 1.35 -6.48
N ILE A 13 2.02 0.76 -7.66
CA ILE A 13 2.90 1.06 -8.78
C ILE A 13 2.08 1.44 -10.01
N TRP A 14 2.66 2.31 -10.85
CA TRP A 14 2.09 2.67 -12.13
C TRP A 14 2.50 1.64 -13.18
N VAL A 15 1.53 1.14 -13.94
CA VAL A 15 1.81 0.15 -14.99
C VAL A 15 1.08 0.53 -16.28
N LYS A 16 1.71 0.25 -17.41
CA LYS A 16 1.12 0.48 -18.72
C LYS A 16 0.20 -0.65 -19.12
N ASP A 17 0.59 -1.88 -18.80
CA ASP A 17 -0.18 -3.09 -19.11
C ASP A 17 -0.56 -3.78 -17.81
N ILE A 18 -1.72 -3.39 -17.27
CA ILE A 18 -2.18 -3.92 -16.00
C ILE A 18 -2.50 -5.42 -16.10
N HIS A 19 -2.99 -5.89 -17.23
CA HIS A 19 -3.34 -7.30 -17.40
C HIS A 19 -2.11 -8.20 -17.30
N TRP A 20 -0.99 -7.76 -17.88
CA TRP A 20 0.25 -8.50 -17.77
C TRP A 20 0.71 -8.61 -16.33
N HIS A 21 0.64 -7.51 -15.58
CA HIS A 21 1.07 -7.49 -14.18
C HIS A 21 0.18 -8.34 -13.30
N ILE A 22 -1.15 -8.26 -13.49
CA ILE A 22 -2.09 -9.10 -12.76
C ILE A 22 -1.75 -10.57 -12.97
N ARG A 23 -1.56 -10.98 -14.22
CA ARG A 23 -1.27 -12.35 -14.56
C ARG A 23 0.07 -12.81 -14.00
N PHE A 24 1.12 -12.00 -14.14
CA PHE A 24 2.44 -12.32 -13.67
C PHE A 24 2.46 -12.56 -12.15
N PHE A 25 1.91 -11.62 -11.40
CA PHE A 25 1.94 -11.73 -9.94
C PHE A 25 1.06 -12.87 -9.42
N ARG A 26 -0.03 -13.15 -10.12
CA ARG A 26 -0.88 -14.29 -9.75
C ARG A 26 -0.20 -15.62 -10.07
N GLU A 27 0.35 -15.77 -11.27
CA GLU A 27 0.92 -17.05 -11.71
C GLU A 27 2.27 -17.35 -11.07
N VAL A 28 3.08 -16.33 -10.82
CA VAL A 28 4.43 -16.51 -10.26
C VAL A 28 4.40 -16.53 -8.73
N PHE A 29 3.63 -15.64 -8.11
CA PHE A 29 3.66 -15.46 -6.67
C PHE A 29 2.38 -15.90 -5.96
N GLY A 30 1.37 -16.32 -6.69
CA GLY A 30 0.10 -16.71 -6.09
C GLY A 30 -0.69 -15.55 -5.50
N MET A 31 -0.42 -14.34 -5.95
CA MET A 31 -1.11 -13.15 -5.45
C MET A 31 -2.47 -12.99 -6.11
N GLU A 32 -3.49 -13.54 -5.47
CA GLU A 32 -4.86 -13.49 -5.94
C GLU A 32 -5.48 -12.11 -5.72
N MET A 33 -6.59 -11.87 -6.42
CA MET A 33 -7.31 -10.60 -6.37
C MET A 33 -7.92 -10.38 -4.98
N ARG A 34 -7.66 -9.18 -4.41
CA ARG A 34 -8.37 -8.72 -3.23
C ARG A 34 -9.51 -7.78 -3.63
N GLU A 35 -9.23 -6.86 -4.55
CA GLU A 35 -10.18 -5.83 -4.95
C GLU A 35 -9.83 -5.31 -6.34
N VAL A 36 -10.82 -4.87 -7.09
CA VAL A 36 -10.62 -4.24 -8.40
C VAL A 36 -11.50 -3.00 -8.48
N GLN A 37 -10.96 -1.93 -9.04
CA GLN A 37 -11.71 -0.74 -9.43
C GLN A 37 -11.79 -0.73 -10.95
N GLY A 38 -12.97 -0.44 -11.49
CA GLY A 38 -13.25 -0.61 -12.91
C GLY A 38 -13.96 -1.93 -13.13
N THR A 39 -13.64 -2.62 -14.22
CA THR A 39 -14.20 -3.94 -14.51
C THR A 39 -13.09 -4.98 -14.61
N ALA A 40 -13.48 -6.26 -14.64
CA ALA A 40 -12.51 -7.34 -14.83
C ALA A 40 -11.81 -7.24 -16.20
N GLU A 41 -12.53 -6.76 -17.20
CA GLU A 41 -12.02 -6.61 -18.57
C GLU A 41 -11.15 -5.36 -18.71
N GLU A 42 -11.50 -4.28 -17.99
CA GLU A 42 -10.75 -3.03 -18.01
C GLU A 42 -10.53 -2.52 -16.59
N PRO A 43 -9.64 -3.16 -15.84
CA PRO A 43 -9.34 -2.71 -14.49
C PRO A 43 -8.57 -1.39 -14.52
N LEU A 44 -9.03 -0.44 -13.70
CA LEU A 44 -8.34 0.83 -13.51
C LEU A 44 -7.30 0.71 -12.40
N GLN A 45 -7.67 0.01 -11.35
CA GLN A 45 -6.77 -0.33 -10.27
C GLN A 45 -7.08 -1.76 -9.81
N TYR A 46 -6.06 -2.45 -9.33
CA TYR A 46 -6.18 -3.84 -8.93
C TYR A 46 -5.30 -4.08 -7.70
N TRP A 47 -5.91 -4.58 -6.64
CA TRP A 47 -5.19 -4.90 -5.40
C TRP A 47 -5.11 -6.40 -5.24
N THR A 48 -3.92 -6.88 -4.90
CA THR A 48 -3.71 -8.30 -4.62
C THR A 48 -3.70 -8.55 -3.12
N LEU A 49 -4.00 -9.78 -2.77
CA LEU A 49 -3.56 -10.30 -1.48
C LEU A 49 -2.04 -10.45 -1.60
N GLY A 50 -1.30 -9.95 -0.60
CA GLY A 50 0.15 -10.00 -0.63
C GLY A 50 0.85 -8.67 -0.85
N GLY A 51 0.06 -7.59 -1.06
CA GLY A 51 0.62 -6.25 -0.93
C GLY A 51 0.91 -5.48 -2.20
N MET A 52 0.54 -5.98 -3.36
CA MET A 52 0.71 -5.19 -4.59
C MET A 52 -0.60 -4.51 -4.99
N GLN A 53 -0.48 -3.25 -5.39
CA GLN A 53 -1.56 -2.52 -6.06
C GLN A 53 -1.05 -2.04 -7.41
N PHE A 54 -1.79 -2.35 -8.47
CA PHE A 54 -1.46 -1.88 -9.81
C PHE A 54 -2.41 -0.76 -10.20
N MET A 55 -1.86 0.36 -10.66
CA MET A 55 -2.62 1.50 -11.15
C MET A 55 -2.40 1.59 -12.66
N SER A 56 -3.47 1.39 -13.43
CA SER A 56 -3.38 1.37 -14.89
C SER A 56 -3.16 2.77 -15.44
N LYS A 57 -2.11 2.93 -16.23
CA LYS A 57 -1.83 4.19 -16.92
C LYS A 57 -1.12 3.86 -18.24
N PRO A 58 -1.89 3.49 -19.28
CA PRO A 58 -1.30 3.06 -20.56
C PRO A 58 -0.38 4.09 -21.22
N ASP A 59 -0.61 5.37 -20.95
CA ASP A 59 0.19 6.47 -21.49
C ASP A 59 1.31 6.94 -20.54
N PHE A 60 1.62 6.15 -19.52
CA PHE A 60 2.67 6.52 -18.57
C PHE A 60 4.02 6.58 -19.27
N GLU A 61 4.72 7.68 -19.12
CA GLU A 61 6.00 7.91 -19.82
C GLU A 61 7.22 7.40 -19.07
N GLY A 62 7.07 7.09 -17.81
CA GLY A 62 8.18 6.52 -17.04
C GLY A 62 8.31 5.03 -17.23
N PRO A 63 9.32 4.42 -16.60
CA PRO A 63 9.41 2.96 -16.56
C PRO A 63 8.20 2.39 -15.83
N GLU A 64 7.67 1.29 -16.34
CA GLU A 64 6.59 0.60 -15.63
C GLU A 64 7.06 0.13 -14.25
N GLY A 65 6.12 0.09 -13.30
CA GLY A 65 6.44 -0.28 -11.95
C GLY A 65 6.90 0.89 -11.09
N ARG A 66 6.83 2.12 -11.61
CA ARG A 66 7.22 3.28 -10.80
C ARG A 66 6.33 3.41 -9.58
N LEU A 67 6.96 3.64 -8.44
CA LEU A 67 6.25 3.76 -7.17
C LEU A 67 5.25 4.91 -7.20
N GLY A 68 3.99 4.61 -6.84
CA GLY A 68 2.96 5.61 -6.67
C GLY A 68 2.82 6.03 -5.22
N HIS A 69 2.64 5.08 -4.33
CA HIS A 69 2.53 5.35 -2.89
C HIS A 69 2.69 4.06 -2.09
N LEU A 70 2.86 4.24 -0.78
CA LEU A 70 2.83 3.13 0.18
C LEU A 70 1.52 3.20 0.96
N GLY A 71 0.92 2.05 1.21
CA GLY A 71 -0.23 1.94 2.10
C GLY A 71 0.19 1.30 3.41
N VAL A 72 -0.03 1.99 4.52
CA VAL A 72 0.39 1.54 5.84
C VAL A 72 -0.84 1.30 6.72
N MET A 73 -0.98 0.06 7.18
CA MET A 73 -2.09 -0.34 8.04
C MET A 73 -1.73 -0.04 9.48
N CYS A 74 -2.49 0.85 10.11
CA CYS A 74 -2.20 1.36 11.45
C CYS A 74 -3.13 0.73 12.48
N GLU A 75 -2.55 0.33 13.58
CA GLU A 75 -3.31 -0.14 14.74
C GLU A 75 -4.22 0.96 15.28
N ASP A 76 -3.71 2.20 15.28
CA ASP A 76 -4.42 3.39 15.73
C ASP A 76 -4.07 4.52 14.75
N LEU A 77 -4.96 4.77 13.81
CA LEU A 77 -4.74 5.76 12.75
C LEU A 77 -4.55 7.16 13.31
N ASP A 78 -5.39 7.56 14.26
CA ASP A 78 -5.31 8.92 14.82
C ASP A 78 -3.98 9.14 15.53
N ALA A 79 -3.51 8.14 16.28
CA ALA A 79 -2.22 8.23 16.97
C ALA A 79 -1.06 8.29 15.98
N ALA A 80 -1.13 7.51 14.90
CA ALA A 80 -0.09 7.51 13.88
C ALA A 80 -0.03 8.86 13.16
N LEU A 81 -1.18 9.44 12.81
CA LEU A 81 -1.24 10.73 12.17
C LEU A 81 -0.74 11.86 13.10
N ALA A 82 -1.12 11.79 14.38
CA ALA A 82 -0.65 12.76 15.35
C ALA A 82 0.87 12.71 15.51
N ALA A 83 1.43 11.49 15.54
CA ALA A 83 2.87 11.32 15.61
C ALA A 83 3.57 11.84 14.36
N ALA A 84 3.01 11.53 13.19
CA ALA A 84 3.58 11.95 11.90
C ALA A 84 3.63 13.48 11.77
N ARG A 85 2.61 14.16 12.28
CA ARG A 85 2.53 15.63 12.19
C ARG A 85 3.57 16.36 13.03
N ARG A 86 4.31 15.66 13.86
CA ARG A 86 5.47 16.25 14.55
C ARG A 86 6.70 16.31 13.65
N PHE A 87 6.62 15.73 12.47
CA PHE A 87 7.67 15.75 11.46
C PHE A 87 7.28 16.71 10.35
N GLU A 88 8.18 16.94 9.41
CA GLU A 88 7.97 17.88 8.30
C GLU A 88 7.20 17.20 7.16
N VAL A 89 5.95 16.81 7.43
CA VAL A 89 5.08 16.18 6.45
C VAL A 89 3.99 17.14 6.01
N GLU A 90 3.46 16.92 4.81
CA GLU A 90 2.37 17.74 4.27
C GLU A 90 1.18 16.86 3.92
N GLN A 91 -0.02 17.35 4.22
CA GLN A 91 -1.23 16.65 3.84
C GLN A 91 -1.43 16.74 2.33
N MET A 92 -1.77 15.60 1.71
CA MET A 92 -2.03 15.54 0.28
C MET A 92 -3.53 15.75 0.01
N PRO A 93 -3.89 16.14 -1.23
CA PRO A 93 -5.29 16.44 -1.55
C PRO A 93 -6.23 15.24 -1.51
N GLN A 94 -5.71 14.00 -1.52
CA GLN A 94 -6.53 12.81 -1.47
C GLN A 94 -7.32 12.66 -0.18
N GLY A 95 -6.78 13.16 0.95
CA GLY A 95 -7.49 13.09 2.21
C GLY A 95 -6.58 13.34 3.42
N PHE A 96 -7.20 13.42 4.60
CA PHE A 96 -6.47 13.68 5.84
C PHE A 96 -5.48 12.57 6.19
N ASN A 97 -5.71 11.38 5.67
CA ASN A 97 -4.88 10.21 5.92
C ASN A 97 -3.82 10.00 4.84
N TRP A 98 -3.61 10.97 3.98
CA TRP A 98 -2.57 10.95 2.95
C TRP A 98 -1.54 12.01 3.26
N LEU A 99 -0.30 11.60 3.48
CA LEU A 99 0.79 12.51 3.79
C LEU A 99 1.94 12.34 2.79
N SER A 100 2.55 13.48 2.43
CA SER A 100 3.77 13.51 1.64
C SER A 100 4.95 13.71 2.57
N LEU A 101 5.95 12.86 2.49
CA LEU A 101 7.20 13.01 3.21
C LEU A 101 8.08 14.06 2.52
N PRO A 102 9.12 14.62 3.19
CA PRO A 102 9.91 15.70 2.59
C PRO A 102 10.55 15.36 1.24
N ASP A 103 10.86 14.08 0.99
CA ASP A 103 11.45 13.65 -0.28
C ASP A 103 10.41 13.36 -1.36
N GLY A 104 9.13 13.59 -1.07
CA GLY A 104 8.05 13.40 -2.02
C GLY A 104 7.36 12.04 -1.95
N LEU A 105 7.78 11.15 -1.06
CA LEU A 105 7.14 9.85 -0.92
C LEU A 105 5.72 10.02 -0.37
N ALA A 106 4.73 9.52 -1.11
CA ALA A 106 3.33 9.55 -0.69
C ALA A 106 3.02 8.32 0.17
N VAL A 107 2.36 8.55 1.30
CA VAL A 107 1.97 7.49 2.21
C VAL A 107 0.50 7.63 2.56
N GLU A 108 -0.24 6.55 2.35
CA GLU A 108 -1.64 6.44 2.77
C GLU A 108 -1.69 5.70 4.11
N PHE A 109 -2.30 6.35 5.11
CA PHE A 109 -2.48 5.76 6.44
C PHE A 109 -3.87 5.14 6.52
N ILE A 110 -3.97 3.89 6.96
CA ILE A 110 -5.22 3.12 6.95
C ILE A 110 -5.48 2.58 8.35
N GLN A 111 -6.72 2.67 8.82
CA GLN A 111 -7.09 2.10 10.11
C GLN A 111 -7.31 0.59 9.99
N ALA A 112 -6.59 -0.18 10.78
CA ALA A 112 -6.77 -1.62 10.85
C ALA A 112 -8.06 -1.97 11.59
N CYS A 113 -8.67 -3.04 11.17
CA CYS A 113 -9.86 -3.59 11.85
C CYS A 113 -9.79 -5.11 11.78
N PRO A 114 -9.64 -5.80 12.88
CA PRO A 114 -9.36 -5.36 14.24
C PRO A 114 -7.86 -5.06 14.45
N ALA A 115 -7.55 -4.17 15.39
CA ALA A 115 -6.19 -3.69 15.62
C ALA A 115 -5.20 -4.79 16.02
N SER A 116 -5.67 -5.85 16.64
CA SER A 116 -4.81 -6.95 17.08
C SER A 116 -4.00 -7.59 15.95
N ALA A 117 -4.53 -7.60 14.73
CA ALA A 117 -3.86 -8.23 13.59
C ALA A 117 -2.53 -7.57 13.24
N VAL A 118 -2.39 -6.28 13.48
CA VAL A 118 -1.16 -5.56 13.19
C VAL A 118 0.02 -6.13 13.98
N ARG A 119 -0.16 -6.34 15.28
CA ARG A 119 0.90 -6.86 16.14
C ARG A 119 1.28 -8.30 15.78
N GLU A 120 0.28 -9.10 15.42
CA GLU A 120 0.50 -10.48 15.00
C GLU A 120 1.34 -10.55 13.73
N LEU A 121 1.04 -9.71 12.77
CA LEU A 121 1.80 -9.66 11.52
C LEU A 121 3.25 -9.23 11.76
N LEU A 122 3.46 -8.24 12.63
CA LEU A 122 4.80 -7.75 12.91
C LEU A 122 5.64 -8.72 13.75
N ALA A 123 5.00 -9.69 14.37
CA ALA A 123 5.70 -10.70 15.15
C ALA A 123 6.32 -11.79 14.28
N VAL A 124 5.93 -11.88 13.01
CA VAL A 124 6.42 -12.93 12.11
C VAL A 124 7.73 -12.48 11.47
N ASN A 125 8.77 -13.32 11.58
CA ASN A 125 10.02 -13.11 10.87
C ASN A 125 10.34 -14.36 10.06
N ALA A 126 9.84 -14.36 8.81
CA ALA A 126 9.99 -15.49 7.90
C ALA A 126 11.43 -15.71 7.45
N ARG A 127 12.32 -14.77 7.74
CA ARG A 127 13.74 -14.88 7.38
C ARG A 127 14.61 -15.30 8.56
N ALA A 128 14.03 -15.49 9.73
CA ALA A 128 14.80 -15.91 10.89
C ALA A 128 15.34 -17.32 10.66
N PRO A 129 16.59 -17.62 11.04
CA PRO A 129 17.11 -18.97 10.95
C PRO A 129 16.38 -19.90 11.92
N GLU A 130 16.24 -21.16 11.53
CA GLU A 130 15.61 -22.16 12.37
C GLU A 130 16.52 -22.62 13.51
#